data_48fc24ea2af4e85e13438359af08182a
#
_entry.id   48fc24ea2af4e85e13438359af08182a
#
_cell.length_a   1.000
_cell.length_b   1.000
_cell.length_c   1.000
_cell.angle_alpha   90.00
_cell.angle_beta   90.00
_cell.angle_gamma   90.00
#
_symmetry.space_group_name_H-M   'P 1'
#
loop_
_entity.id
_entity.type
_entity.pdbx_description
1 polymer ?
#
loop_
_entity_poly.entity_id
_entity_poly.type
_entity_poly.pdbx_seq_one_letter_code
_entity_poly.pdbx_strand_id
1 'polypeptide(L)'
;MTASFDMPERPSREGGRVPPHSLDAERAVLGGVLLENGALNTVLQLLSADDFYSRGNSLVFDAMAELFRRGQPVDTITLRSWLVDRGNFHKAGGDEHLLSLTNTIPTVANIEQHANIVREKANVRRLIAACHEIAAAGYGDYGEAEEYFDTSEKRVFEIGKARGGAPYEHIKDIVYRTIQQVQEAAGRGERIIGLPTGLEKLDEMTAGLKGSELLIIAGRPGMGKTAFALNVALAAAAGRNVGVAVFSLEMRKEELVRRLLCSEARVDGGRMRNGMLSTQDWQKLMGAAGPLTDLPLFIDDTAALTVTALRGKARRLKSEHGLGLVVVDYLQLMRSGTKNDSREQEISEISRSLKALAKELDIPVIALSQLNRGVETRPGKDKRPQLADLRESGAIEQDADVIMFVYRPEVYAKDEERQQLRGLAEIIVGKQRSGPTGIVRCKFFHEFTRFENLADGEFEGYDGGDVE
;
A
#
# COMPACT_ATOMS: atom_id res chain seq x y z
N MET A 1 -19.61 36.43 23.76
CA MET A 1 -19.71 35.23 24.65
C MET A 1 -18.52 34.36 24.31
N THR A 2 -17.46 34.52 25.06
CA THR A 2 -16.21 33.77 24.92
C THR A 2 -16.33 32.51 25.77
N ALA A 3 -16.43 31.36 25.12
CA ALA A 3 -16.39 30.05 25.79
C ALA A 3 -14.93 29.81 26.25
N SER A 4 -14.71 29.85 27.56
CA SER A 4 -13.48 29.42 28.18
C SER A 4 -13.45 27.87 28.13
N PHE A 5 -12.46 27.31 27.41
CA PHE A 5 -12.12 25.91 27.50
C PHE A 5 -11.46 25.67 28.87
N ASP A 6 -12.20 25.02 29.77
CA ASP A 6 -11.69 24.49 31.02
C ASP A 6 -10.72 23.35 30.70
N MET A 7 -9.43 23.59 30.92
CA MET A 7 -8.43 22.51 30.87
C MET A 7 -8.58 21.62 32.10
N PRO A 8 -8.65 20.28 31.94
CA PRO A 8 -8.74 19.39 33.10
C PRO A 8 -7.50 19.55 33.98
N GLU A 9 -7.72 19.67 35.28
CA GLU A 9 -6.69 19.78 36.31
C GLU A 9 -5.68 18.63 36.15
N ARG A 10 -4.38 18.97 36.17
CA ARG A 10 -3.28 18.00 36.16
C ARG A 10 -3.40 17.11 37.40
N PRO A 11 -3.48 15.77 37.24
CA PRO A 11 -3.43 14.89 38.40
C PRO A 11 -2.08 15.07 39.10
N SER A 12 -2.13 15.26 40.42
CA SER A 12 -1.01 15.42 41.32
C SER A 12 0.01 14.27 41.15
N ARG A 13 1.29 14.65 41.02
CA ARG A 13 2.44 13.74 40.98
C ARG A 13 2.64 13.12 42.35
N GLU A 14 2.05 11.95 42.61
CA GLU A 14 2.48 11.05 43.66
C GLU A 14 2.45 9.60 43.13
N GLY A 15 3.62 8.96 43.09
CA GLY A 15 3.83 7.57 42.67
C GLY A 15 4.44 7.49 41.27
N GLY A 16 5.76 7.27 41.18
CA GLY A 16 6.45 6.95 39.93
C GLY A 16 5.78 5.77 39.25
N ARG A 17 5.13 5.98 38.09
CA ARG A 17 4.46 4.90 37.35
C ARG A 17 5.51 3.92 36.87
N VAL A 18 5.44 2.69 37.39
CA VAL A 18 6.32 1.59 36.98
C VAL A 18 5.93 1.19 35.53
N PRO A 19 6.90 1.08 34.61
CA PRO A 19 6.60 0.63 33.25
C PRO A 19 5.96 -0.77 33.23
N PRO A 20 5.04 -1.06 32.30
CA PRO A 20 4.37 -2.36 32.21
C PRO A 20 5.36 -3.52 32.07
N HIS A 21 5.28 -4.52 32.95
CA HIS A 21 6.14 -5.70 32.94
C HIS A 21 5.44 -6.91 33.58
N SER A 22 6.02 -8.09 33.43
CA SER A 22 5.63 -9.33 34.12
C SER A 22 6.89 -10.14 34.37
N LEU A 23 7.48 -9.98 35.57
CA LEU A 23 8.69 -10.72 35.96
C LEU A 23 8.46 -12.23 36.01
N ASP A 24 7.25 -12.64 36.36
CA ASP A 24 6.90 -14.07 36.42
C ASP A 24 6.87 -14.68 35.01
N ALA A 25 6.32 -13.97 34.02
CA ALA A 25 6.34 -14.41 32.62
C ALA A 25 7.78 -14.44 32.07
N GLU A 26 8.62 -13.44 32.40
CA GLU A 26 10.02 -13.43 32.00
C GLU A 26 10.79 -14.62 32.56
N ARG A 27 10.64 -14.91 33.86
CA ARG A 27 11.25 -16.08 34.53
C ARG A 27 10.73 -17.37 33.91
N ALA A 28 9.43 -17.43 33.63
CA ALA A 28 8.78 -18.56 33.00
C ALA A 28 9.38 -18.89 31.63
N VAL A 29 9.62 -17.88 30.80
CA VAL A 29 10.28 -18.06 29.50
C VAL A 29 11.70 -18.58 29.66
N LEU A 30 12.52 -17.93 30.49
CA LEU A 30 13.93 -18.31 30.69
C LEU A 30 14.07 -19.70 31.28
N GLY A 31 13.27 -20.01 32.32
CA GLY A 31 13.26 -21.33 32.94
C GLY A 31 12.78 -22.43 32.00
N GLY A 32 11.75 -22.16 31.18
CA GLY A 32 11.28 -23.09 30.15
C GLY A 32 12.35 -23.45 29.14
N VAL A 33 13.16 -22.47 28.70
CA VAL A 33 14.30 -22.70 27.80
C VAL A 33 15.38 -23.57 28.45
N LEU A 34 15.64 -23.39 29.78
CA LEU A 34 16.60 -24.22 30.54
C LEU A 34 16.12 -25.65 30.68
N LEU A 35 14.80 -25.87 30.82
CA LEU A 35 14.21 -27.20 30.88
C LEU A 35 14.21 -27.92 29.53
N GLU A 36 13.94 -27.18 28.44
CA GLU A 36 13.87 -27.72 27.07
C GLU A 36 14.51 -26.75 26.11
N ASN A 37 15.74 -27.02 25.69
CA ASN A 37 16.49 -26.15 24.78
C ASN A 37 15.81 -25.95 23.41
N GLY A 38 15.01 -26.96 22.97
CA GLY A 38 14.24 -26.87 21.72
C GLY A 38 13.22 -25.72 21.72
N ALA A 39 12.69 -25.36 22.90
CA ALA A 39 11.75 -24.24 23.05
C ALA A 39 12.37 -22.89 22.71
N LEU A 40 13.70 -22.75 22.74
CA LEU A 40 14.38 -21.50 22.39
C LEU A 40 14.15 -21.07 20.94
N ASN A 41 13.97 -22.03 20.02
CA ASN A 41 13.62 -21.69 18.62
C ASN A 41 12.31 -20.89 18.55
N THR A 42 11.29 -21.32 19.27
CA THR A 42 9.99 -20.63 19.31
C THR A 42 10.12 -19.27 20.00
N VAL A 43 10.86 -19.21 21.10
CA VAL A 43 11.03 -17.97 21.86
C VAL A 43 11.83 -16.92 21.08
N LEU A 44 12.88 -17.31 20.35
CA LEU A 44 13.68 -16.39 19.49
C LEU A 44 12.88 -15.80 18.33
N GLN A 45 11.80 -16.45 17.88
CA GLN A 45 10.89 -15.90 16.89
C GLN A 45 9.96 -14.83 17.49
N LEU A 46 9.72 -14.87 18.79
CA LEU A 46 8.75 -14.01 19.47
C LEU A 46 9.42 -12.86 20.23
N LEU A 47 10.61 -13.08 20.79
CA LEU A 47 11.28 -12.17 21.70
C LEU A 47 12.72 -11.88 21.31
N SER A 48 13.15 -10.68 21.68
CA SER A 48 14.54 -10.22 21.70
C SER A 48 14.96 -9.91 23.14
N ALA A 49 16.27 -9.76 23.40
CA ALA A 49 16.77 -9.39 24.71
C ALA A 49 16.21 -8.07 25.25
N ASP A 50 15.88 -7.12 24.36
CA ASP A 50 15.30 -5.82 24.68
C ASP A 50 13.83 -5.90 25.11
N ASP A 51 13.17 -7.04 24.91
CA ASP A 51 11.79 -7.26 25.37
C ASP A 51 11.67 -7.50 26.86
N PHE A 52 12.76 -7.90 27.51
CA PHE A 52 12.79 -8.13 28.95
C PHE A 52 12.91 -6.81 29.73
N TYR A 53 12.06 -6.67 30.74
CA TYR A 53 12.09 -5.51 31.64
C TYR A 53 13.25 -5.61 32.62
N SER A 54 13.47 -6.80 33.21
CA SER A 54 14.61 -7.05 34.10
C SER A 54 15.89 -7.08 33.28
N ARG A 55 16.84 -6.21 33.64
CA ARG A 55 18.17 -6.21 33.03
C ARG A 55 18.91 -7.55 33.21
N GLY A 56 18.71 -8.22 34.33
CA GLY A 56 19.25 -9.55 34.57
C GLY A 56 18.68 -10.58 33.59
N ASN A 57 17.35 -10.60 33.41
CA ASN A 57 16.68 -11.49 32.48
C ASN A 57 17.09 -11.22 31.04
N SER A 58 17.23 -9.94 30.66
CA SER A 58 17.72 -9.51 29.33
C SER A 58 19.11 -10.09 29.04
N LEU A 59 20.04 -9.99 29.98
CA LEU A 59 21.40 -10.53 29.86
C LEU A 59 21.44 -12.05 29.77
N VAL A 60 20.60 -12.73 30.54
CA VAL A 60 20.46 -14.19 30.50
C VAL A 60 19.92 -14.63 29.16
N PHE A 61 18.87 -13.97 28.65
CA PHE A 61 18.30 -14.28 27.32
C PHE A 61 19.28 -14.05 26.19
N ASP A 62 20.02 -12.94 26.22
CA ASP A 62 21.09 -12.66 25.23
C ASP A 62 22.17 -13.76 25.22
N ALA A 63 22.58 -14.20 26.41
CA ALA A 63 23.53 -15.32 26.57
C ALA A 63 22.97 -16.63 25.99
N MET A 64 21.69 -16.96 26.27
CA MET A 64 20.99 -18.12 25.70
C MET A 64 20.96 -18.08 24.17
N ALA A 65 20.61 -16.92 23.60
CA ALA A 65 20.55 -16.72 22.17
C ALA A 65 21.92 -16.88 21.50
N GLU A 66 22.99 -16.38 22.15
CA GLU A 66 24.36 -16.51 21.63
C GLU A 66 24.89 -17.95 21.70
N LEU A 67 24.68 -18.67 22.82
CA LEU A 67 25.04 -20.08 22.94
C LEU A 67 24.32 -20.92 21.88
N PHE A 68 23.04 -20.67 21.68
CA PHE A 68 22.23 -21.36 20.67
C PHE A 68 22.75 -21.13 19.24
N ARG A 69 23.05 -19.87 18.87
CA ARG A 69 23.61 -19.53 17.55
C ARG A 69 24.94 -20.23 17.29
N ARG A 70 25.70 -20.56 18.35
CA ARG A 70 26.97 -21.30 18.27
C ARG A 70 26.79 -22.82 18.32
N GLY A 71 25.56 -23.31 18.39
CA GLY A 71 25.26 -24.73 18.50
C GLY A 71 25.70 -25.34 19.84
N GLN A 72 25.86 -24.50 20.88
CA GLN A 72 26.23 -24.95 22.22
C GLN A 72 24.99 -25.23 23.09
N PRO A 73 25.02 -26.22 23.96
CA PRO A 73 23.90 -26.48 24.86
C PRO A 73 23.67 -25.29 25.81
N VAL A 74 22.40 -25.01 26.07
CA VAL A 74 21.98 -23.93 26.95
C VAL A 74 21.57 -24.56 28.30
N ASP A 75 22.48 -24.53 29.24
CA ASP A 75 22.27 -24.96 30.61
C ASP A 75 22.88 -23.96 31.63
N THR A 76 22.64 -24.16 32.89
CA THR A 76 23.12 -23.26 33.94
C THR A 76 24.66 -23.14 33.99
N ILE A 77 25.38 -24.20 33.61
CA ILE A 77 26.85 -24.21 33.63
C ILE A 77 27.40 -23.41 32.46
N THR A 78 26.91 -23.66 31.27
CA THR A 78 27.32 -22.95 30.04
C THR A 78 26.96 -21.48 30.10
N LEU A 79 25.76 -21.14 30.60
CA LEU A 79 25.32 -19.76 30.83
C LEU A 79 26.20 -19.04 31.86
N ARG A 80 26.51 -19.70 32.97
CA ARG A 80 27.40 -19.12 33.97
C ARG A 80 28.77 -18.80 33.39
N SER A 81 29.38 -19.76 32.72
CA SER A 81 30.70 -19.55 32.06
C SER A 81 30.64 -18.37 31.07
N TRP A 82 29.63 -18.34 30.21
CA TRP A 82 29.45 -17.27 29.21
C TRP A 82 29.30 -15.88 29.84
N LEU A 83 28.50 -15.78 30.91
CA LEU A 83 28.26 -14.53 31.62
C LEU A 83 29.51 -14.07 32.42
N VAL A 84 30.28 -14.99 32.97
CA VAL A 84 31.54 -14.70 33.69
C VAL A 84 32.58 -14.17 32.68
N ASP A 85 32.78 -14.86 31.57
CA ASP A 85 33.77 -14.48 30.53
C ASP A 85 33.53 -13.07 29.98
N ARG A 86 32.30 -12.59 30.03
CA ARG A 86 31.90 -11.25 29.57
C ARG A 86 31.71 -10.22 30.69
N GLY A 87 31.99 -10.58 31.92
CA GLY A 87 31.86 -9.67 33.07
C GLY A 87 30.41 -9.26 33.37
N ASN A 88 29.42 -10.03 32.90
CA ASN A 88 27.99 -9.76 33.10
C ASN A 88 27.34 -10.63 34.18
N PHE A 89 28.07 -11.57 34.76
CA PHE A 89 27.50 -12.55 35.70
C PHE A 89 26.80 -11.92 36.91
N HIS A 90 27.46 -10.96 37.56
CA HIS A 90 26.84 -10.25 38.70
C HIS A 90 25.66 -9.39 38.30
N LYS A 91 25.70 -8.76 37.10
CA LYS A 91 24.60 -7.95 36.56
C LYS A 91 23.40 -8.80 36.16
N ALA A 92 23.63 -10.07 35.83
CA ALA A 92 22.59 -11.05 35.52
C ALA A 92 21.95 -11.65 36.80
N GLY A 93 22.41 -11.28 37.99
CA GLY A 93 21.88 -11.74 39.28
C GLY A 93 22.61 -12.92 39.88
N GLY A 94 23.75 -13.35 39.31
CA GLY A 94 24.62 -14.41 39.87
C GLY A 94 23.99 -15.80 39.91
N ASP A 95 24.58 -16.69 40.75
CA ASP A 95 24.11 -18.08 40.87
C ASP A 95 22.68 -18.16 41.40
N GLU A 96 22.31 -17.29 42.36
CA GLU A 96 20.98 -17.31 42.97
C GLU A 96 19.88 -17.08 41.93
N HIS A 97 20.09 -16.13 41.04
CA HIS A 97 19.12 -15.86 39.96
C HIS A 97 19.02 -17.03 38.97
N LEU A 98 20.15 -17.58 38.52
CA LEU A 98 20.17 -18.71 37.58
C LEU A 98 19.47 -19.95 38.19
N LEU A 99 19.70 -20.23 39.47
CA LEU A 99 19.04 -21.33 40.19
C LEU A 99 17.54 -21.06 40.37
N SER A 100 17.14 -19.81 40.59
CA SER A 100 15.73 -19.46 40.73
C SER A 100 14.93 -19.70 39.44
N LEU A 101 15.54 -19.52 38.23
CA LEU A 101 14.92 -19.78 36.95
C LEU A 101 14.56 -21.26 36.76
N THR A 102 15.40 -22.19 37.24
CA THR A 102 15.16 -23.64 37.11
C THR A 102 14.08 -24.15 38.04
N ASN A 103 13.88 -23.48 39.20
CA ASN A 103 12.93 -23.92 40.23
C ASN A 103 11.50 -23.39 40.01
N THR A 104 11.28 -22.49 39.07
CA THR A 104 10.03 -21.73 38.97
C THR A 104 8.97 -22.43 38.11
N ILE A 105 9.30 -23.44 37.27
CA ILE A 105 8.37 -23.96 36.27
C ILE A 105 8.27 -25.48 36.30
N PRO A 106 7.05 -26.03 36.40
CA PRO A 106 6.81 -27.46 36.31
C PRO A 106 6.66 -28.00 34.89
N THR A 107 6.44 -27.14 33.86
CA THR A 107 6.16 -27.59 32.49
C THR A 107 6.44 -26.50 31.45
N VAL A 108 6.91 -26.90 30.24
CA VAL A 108 7.21 -26.04 29.08
C VAL A 108 5.97 -25.80 28.20
N ALA A 109 4.85 -26.48 28.48
CA ALA A 109 3.65 -26.49 27.61
C ALA A 109 3.10 -25.10 27.23
N ASN A 110 3.33 -24.06 28.03
CA ASN A 110 2.77 -22.72 27.86
C ASN A 110 3.83 -21.65 27.55
N ILE A 111 5.03 -22.03 27.10
CA ILE A 111 6.14 -21.09 26.92
C ILE A 111 5.81 -20.00 25.89
N GLU A 112 5.09 -20.34 24.85
CA GLU A 112 4.66 -19.38 23.81
C GLU A 112 3.69 -18.34 24.38
N GLN A 113 2.77 -18.75 25.26
CA GLN A 113 1.85 -17.82 25.93
C GLN A 113 2.61 -16.87 26.86
N HIS A 114 3.59 -17.39 27.63
CA HIS A 114 4.44 -16.56 28.47
C HIS A 114 5.29 -15.57 27.65
N ALA A 115 5.85 -16.01 26.52
CA ALA A 115 6.59 -15.15 25.59
C ALA A 115 5.67 -14.04 25.01
N ASN A 116 4.44 -14.37 24.67
CA ASN A 116 3.46 -13.38 24.19
C ASN A 116 3.13 -12.32 25.26
N ILE A 117 3.03 -12.70 26.54
CA ILE A 117 2.85 -11.75 27.65
C ILE A 117 4.05 -10.79 27.74
N VAL A 118 5.28 -11.31 27.69
CA VAL A 118 6.50 -10.49 27.72
C VAL A 118 6.50 -9.52 26.54
N ARG A 119 6.22 -10.00 25.32
CA ARG A 119 6.15 -9.19 24.10
C ARG A 119 5.08 -8.10 24.18
N GLU A 120 3.90 -8.40 24.69
CA GLU A 120 2.84 -7.41 24.88
C GLU A 120 3.29 -6.27 25.79
N LYS A 121 3.86 -6.59 26.96
CA LYS A 121 4.37 -5.60 27.90
C LYS A 121 5.52 -4.79 27.31
N ALA A 122 6.43 -5.43 26.56
CA ALA A 122 7.51 -4.76 25.87
C ALA A 122 7.00 -3.76 24.81
N ASN A 123 6.00 -4.14 24.01
CA ASN A 123 5.39 -3.25 23.02
C ASN A 123 4.73 -2.03 23.67
N VAL A 124 4.06 -2.20 24.81
CA VAL A 124 3.49 -1.06 25.54
C VAL A 124 4.60 -0.15 26.07
N ARG A 125 5.73 -0.69 26.58
CA ARG A 125 6.89 0.12 26.99
C ARG A 125 7.49 0.90 25.84
N ARG A 126 7.65 0.27 24.66
CA ARG A 126 8.14 0.95 23.45
C ARG A 126 7.22 2.10 23.03
N LEU A 127 5.89 1.88 23.11
CA LEU A 127 4.92 2.93 22.79
C LEU A 127 5.02 4.09 23.80
N ILE A 128 5.11 3.80 25.10
CA ILE A 128 5.30 4.83 26.13
C ILE A 128 6.59 5.61 25.88
N ALA A 129 7.71 4.95 25.58
CA ALA A 129 8.98 5.59 25.27
C ALA A 129 8.88 6.49 24.04
N ALA A 130 8.29 5.99 22.95
CA ALA A 130 8.08 6.79 21.74
C ALA A 130 7.18 8.02 21.98
N CYS A 131 6.09 7.88 22.75
CA CYS A 131 5.24 9.01 23.11
C CYS A 131 6.01 10.05 23.95
N HIS A 132 6.89 9.63 24.87
CA HIS A 132 7.75 10.55 25.62
C HIS A 132 8.74 11.28 24.72
N GLU A 133 9.36 10.58 23.78
CA GLU A 133 10.30 11.18 22.84
C GLU A 133 9.61 12.17 21.87
N ILE A 134 8.43 11.80 21.37
CA ILE A 134 7.59 12.68 20.55
C ILE A 134 7.21 13.93 21.34
N ALA A 135 6.73 13.77 22.58
CA ALA A 135 6.39 14.90 23.43
C ALA A 135 7.62 15.80 23.73
N ALA A 136 8.76 15.20 24.05
CA ALA A 136 10.01 15.94 24.31
C ALA A 136 10.47 16.73 23.06
N ALA A 137 10.39 16.13 21.87
CA ALA A 137 10.72 16.82 20.63
C ALA A 137 9.76 17.99 20.36
N GLY A 138 8.46 17.83 20.64
CA GLY A 138 7.47 18.89 20.47
C GLY A 138 7.59 20.06 21.46
N TYR A 139 8.23 19.84 22.61
CA TYR A 139 8.58 20.92 23.55
C TYR A 139 9.92 21.62 23.19
N GLY A 140 10.71 21.04 22.28
CA GLY A 140 11.97 21.62 21.79
C GLY A 140 11.79 22.35 20.46
N ASP A 141 12.88 22.43 19.70
CA ASP A 141 12.84 22.91 18.31
C ASP A 141 12.46 21.74 17.39
N TYR A 142 11.19 21.68 17.00
CA TYR A 142 10.65 20.61 16.15
C TYR A 142 10.78 20.88 14.63
N GLY A 143 11.31 22.06 14.23
CA GLY A 143 11.44 22.46 12.83
C GLY A 143 10.10 22.73 12.17
N GLU A 144 9.88 22.22 10.95
CA GLU A 144 8.61 22.33 10.24
C GLU A 144 7.55 21.40 10.84
N ALA A 145 6.35 21.94 11.09
CA ALA A 145 5.26 21.20 11.75
C ALA A 145 4.85 19.94 10.99
N GLU A 146 4.80 19.99 9.66
CA GLU A 146 4.48 18.81 8.83
C GLU A 146 5.51 17.69 8.99
N GLU A 147 6.80 18.02 9.00
CA GLU A 147 7.88 17.03 9.18
C GLU A 147 7.84 16.39 10.57
N TYR A 148 7.53 17.18 11.59
CA TYR A 148 7.34 16.68 12.95
C TYR A 148 6.16 15.72 13.07
N PHE A 149 5.00 16.03 12.47
CA PHE A 149 3.84 15.13 12.43
C PHE A 149 4.14 13.84 11.69
N ASP A 150 4.71 13.91 10.50
CA ASP A 150 5.07 12.74 9.69
C ASP A 150 6.04 11.80 10.44
N THR A 151 7.06 12.38 11.09
CA THR A 151 8.04 11.61 11.88
C THR A 151 7.38 10.95 13.08
N SER A 152 6.46 11.65 13.75
CA SER A 152 5.73 11.13 14.90
C SER A 152 4.80 9.98 14.51
N GLU A 153 4.04 10.11 13.42
CA GLU A 153 3.19 9.04 12.89
C GLU A 153 4.01 7.80 12.51
N LYS A 154 5.12 7.99 11.80
CA LYS A 154 6.01 6.91 11.40
C LYS A 154 6.51 6.14 12.62
N ARG A 155 6.92 6.84 13.67
CA ARG A 155 7.46 6.24 14.90
C ARG A 155 6.43 5.40 15.65
N VAL A 156 5.21 5.91 15.81
CA VAL A 156 4.10 5.16 16.43
C VAL A 156 3.73 3.94 15.58
N PHE A 157 3.71 4.10 14.27
CA PHE A 157 3.37 3.02 13.35
C PHE A 157 4.38 1.87 13.33
N GLU A 158 5.68 2.15 13.40
CA GLU A 158 6.72 1.12 13.47
C GLU A 158 6.53 0.20 14.67
N ILE A 159 6.08 0.74 15.80
CA ILE A 159 5.75 -0.05 17.00
C ILE A 159 4.52 -0.94 16.75
N GLY A 160 3.51 -0.43 16.01
CA GLY A 160 2.33 -1.21 15.61
C GLY A 160 2.69 -2.38 14.69
N LYS A 161 3.64 -2.19 13.76
CA LYS A 161 4.14 -3.24 12.87
C LYS A 161 4.88 -4.37 13.61
N ALA A 162 5.59 -4.06 14.67
CA ALA A 162 6.26 -5.06 15.50
C ALA A 162 5.28 -6.05 16.19
N ARG A 163 3.96 -5.77 16.15
CA ARG A 163 2.90 -6.70 16.58
C ARG A 163 2.57 -7.79 15.55
N GLY A 164 2.96 -7.62 14.29
CA GLY A 164 2.61 -8.54 13.19
C GLY A 164 3.54 -9.74 13.14
N GLY A 165 2.94 -10.91 13.27
CA GLY A 165 3.31 -12.27 13.01
C GLY A 165 4.71 -12.66 12.55
N ALA A 166 4.98 -13.95 12.53
CA ALA A 166 6.21 -14.53 12.02
C ALA A 166 6.56 -13.97 10.62
N PRO A 167 7.82 -13.64 10.34
CA PRO A 167 8.26 -13.09 9.03
C PRO A 167 8.08 -14.09 7.88
N TYR A 168 7.64 -15.30 8.17
CA TYR A 168 7.37 -16.38 7.21
C TYR A 168 6.15 -17.21 7.67
N GLU A 169 5.38 -17.65 6.69
CA GLU A 169 4.27 -18.57 6.90
C GLU A 169 4.60 -19.92 6.29
N HIS A 170 4.08 -21.01 6.90
CA HIS A 170 4.25 -22.34 6.35
C HIS A 170 3.42 -22.47 5.06
N ILE A 171 4.01 -23.03 4.00
CA ILE A 171 3.37 -23.17 2.67
C ILE A 171 1.99 -23.84 2.77
N LYS A 172 1.81 -24.76 3.71
CA LYS A 172 0.54 -25.43 3.97
C LYS A 172 -0.61 -24.46 4.19
N ASP A 173 -0.40 -23.44 5.01
CA ASP A 173 -1.44 -22.47 5.38
C ASP A 173 -1.75 -21.53 4.20
N ILE A 174 -0.73 -21.21 3.41
CA ILE A 174 -0.87 -20.43 2.17
C ILE A 174 -1.67 -21.21 1.14
N VAL A 175 -1.36 -22.52 0.94
CA VAL A 175 -2.08 -23.40 0.00
C VAL A 175 -3.55 -23.50 0.37
N TYR A 176 -3.89 -23.73 1.64
CA TYR A 176 -5.30 -23.83 2.07
C TYR A 176 -6.06 -22.54 1.78
N ARG A 177 -5.50 -21.38 2.13
CA ARG A 177 -6.14 -20.07 1.83
C ARG A 177 -6.29 -19.83 0.34
N THR A 178 -5.28 -20.17 -0.45
CA THR A 178 -5.33 -20.00 -1.91
C THR A 178 -6.41 -20.86 -2.53
N ILE A 179 -6.52 -22.14 -2.11
CA ILE A 179 -7.58 -23.04 -2.59
C ILE A 179 -8.96 -22.51 -2.21
N GLN A 180 -9.15 -22.02 -0.98
CA GLN A 180 -10.42 -21.44 -0.56
C GLN A 180 -10.79 -20.22 -1.41
N GLN A 181 -9.85 -19.30 -1.68
CA GLN A 181 -10.07 -18.15 -2.55
C GLN A 181 -10.51 -18.55 -3.97
N VAL A 182 -9.86 -19.56 -4.55
CA VAL A 182 -10.20 -20.08 -5.87
C VAL A 182 -11.60 -20.72 -5.87
N GLN A 183 -11.94 -21.49 -4.82
CA GLN A 183 -13.26 -22.11 -4.69
C GLN A 183 -14.37 -21.07 -4.51
N GLU A 184 -14.14 -20.04 -3.73
CA GLU A 184 -15.09 -18.94 -3.54
C GLU A 184 -15.34 -18.18 -4.85
N ALA A 185 -14.27 -17.88 -5.61
CA ALA A 185 -14.39 -17.23 -6.91
C ALA A 185 -15.16 -18.10 -7.91
N ALA A 186 -14.85 -19.40 -7.97
CA ALA A 186 -15.57 -20.37 -8.83
C ALA A 186 -17.05 -20.52 -8.43
N GLY A 187 -17.36 -20.52 -7.12
CA GLY A 187 -18.72 -20.63 -6.60
C GLY A 187 -19.61 -19.43 -6.90
N ARG A 188 -19.02 -18.24 -7.09
CA ARG A 188 -19.75 -17.01 -7.45
C ARG A 188 -20.00 -16.89 -8.95
N GLY A 189 -19.47 -17.78 -9.78
CA GLY A 189 -19.55 -17.70 -11.25
C GLY A 189 -18.81 -16.46 -11.81
N GLU A 190 -17.92 -15.88 -11.05
CA GLU A 190 -17.19 -14.67 -11.43
C GLU A 190 -16.08 -15.02 -12.42
N ARG A 191 -16.11 -14.38 -13.59
CA ARG A 191 -15.06 -14.54 -14.62
C ARG A 191 -13.74 -13.87 -14.23
N ILE A 192 -13.74 -12.98 -13.22
CA ILE A 192 -12.61 -12.13 -12.80
C ILE A 192 -12.39 -12.27 -11.30
N ILE A 193 -11.15 -12.54 -10.90
CA ILE A 193 -10.74 -12.66 -9.48
C ILE A 193 -10.52 -11.26 -8.87
N GLY A 194 -9.96 -10.32 -9.66
CA GLY A 194 -9.65 -8.95 -9.24
C GLY A 194 -10.83 -7.98 -9.33
N LEU A 195 -10.56 -6.69 -9.14
CA LEU A 195 -11.53 -5.61 -9.37
C LEU A 195 -11.71 -5.39 -10.87
N PRO A 196 -12.94 -5.17 -11.35
CA PRO A 196 -13.20 -4.94 -12.77
C PRO A 196 -12.62 -3.60 -13.25
N THR A 197 -12.10 -3.58 -14.47
CA THR A 197 -11.67 -2.36 -15.15
C THR A 197 -12.82 -1.68 -15.92
N GLY A 198 -13.89 -2.43 -16.19
CA GLY A 198 -15.00 -2.01 -17.04
C GLY A 198 -14.80 -2.29 -18.54
N LEU A 199 -13.63 -2.83 -18.93
CA LEU A 199 -13.35 -3.31 -20.28
C LEU A 199 -13.20 -4.83 -20.25
N GLU A 200 -14.18 -5.56 -20.80
CA GLU A 200 -14.29 -7.02 -20.71
C GLU A 200 -13.02 -7.75 -21.20
N LYS A 201 -12.51 -7.35 -22.37
CA LYS A 201 -11.29 -7.96 -22.94
C LYS A 201 -10.04 -7.68 -22.10
N LEU A 202 -9.98 -6.51 -21.45
CA LEU A 202 -8.89 -6.19 -20.52
C LEU A 202 -9.00 -7.01 -19.24
N ASP A 203 -10.21 -7.16 -18.74
CA ASP A 203 -10.49 -7.99 -17.56
C ASP A 203 -10.22 -9.48 -17.81
N GLU A 204 -10.53 -9.99 -19.01
CA GLU A 204 -10.14 -11.35 -19.43
C GLU A 204 -8.61 -11.53 -19.49
N MET A 205 -7.89 -10.53 -20.02
CA MET A 205 -6.43 -10.57 -20.15
C MET A 205 -5.72 -10.48 -18.79
N THR A 206 -6.22 -9.62 -17.88
CA THR A 206 -5.57 -9.34 -16.59
C THR A 206 -6.13 -10.16 -15.44
N ALA A 207 -7.29 -10.80 -15.61
CA ALA A 207 -8.15 -11.34 -14.56
C ALA A 207 -8.60 -10.29 -13.54
N GLY A 208 -8.72 -9.02 -13.97
CA GLY A 208 -9.02 -7.86 -13.15
C GLY A 208 -7.81 -7.32 -12.38
N LEU A 209 -8.03 -6.26 -11.60
CA LEU A 209 -7.00 -5.63 -10.77
C LEU A 209 -6.84 -6.39 -9.46
N LYS A 210 -5.65 -6.95 -9.21
CA LYS A 210 -5.39 -7.81 -8.05
C LYS A 210 -4.80 -7.00 -6.89
N GLY A 211 -5.07 -7.45 -5.67
CA GLY A 211 -4.43 -6.90 -4.47
C GLY A 211 -2.91 -6.99 -4.53
N SER A 212 -2.24 -6.10 -3.82
CA SER A 212 -0.78 -6.01 -3.76
C SER A 212 -0.06 -5.66 -5.08
N GLU A 213 -0.79 -5.37 -6.18
CA GLU A 213 -0.20 -4.99 -7.47
C GLU A 213 -0.06 -3.47 -7.62
N LEU A 214 1.06 -3.05 -8.22
CA LEU A 214 1.26 -1.69 -8.72
C LEU A 214 1.04 -1.70 -10.24
N LEU A 215 0.03 -0.95 -10.69
CA LEU A 215 -0.33 -0.80 -12.08
C LEU A 215 0.04 0.60 -12.56
N ILE A 216 0.70 0.68 -13.70
CA ILE A 216 1.05 1.97 -14.34
C ILE A 216 0.19 2.17 -15.57
N ILE A 217 -0.51 3.30 -15.65
CA ILE A 217 -1.20 3.74 -16.84
C ILE A 217 -0.41 4.90 -17.44
N ALA A 218 0.22 4.67 -18.60
CA ALA A 218 1.08 5.65 -19.23
C ALA A 218 0.54 6.10 -20.58
N GLY A 219 0.91 7.29 -21.03
CA GLY A 219 0.53 7.82 -22.34
C GLY A 219 0.94 9.27 -22.49
N ARG A 220 0.90 9.77 -23.73
CA ARG A 220 1.15 11.19 -24.04
C ARG A 220 -0.01 12.06 -23.53
N PRO A 221 0.20 13.37 -23.33
CA PRO A 221 -0.87 14.32 -23.04
C PRO A 221 -2.00 14.23 -24.08
N GLY A 222 -3.25 14.34 -23.63
CA GLY A 222 -4.42 14.28 -24.50
C GLY A 222 -4.88 12.87 -24.92
N MET A 223 -4.14 11.80 -24.61
CA MET A 223 -4.53 10.42 -24.93
C MET A 223 -5.68 9.87 -24.07
N GLY A 224 -6.00 10.51 -22.94
CA GLY A 224 -7.12 10.11 -22.10
C GLY A 224 -6.74 9.27 -20.89
N LYS A 225 -5.48 9.31 -20.39
CA LYS A 225 -5.03 8.58 -19.20
C LYS A 225 -5.95 8.76 -17.98
N THR A 226 -6.17 10.02 -17.59
CA THR A 226 -7.06 10.37 -16.46
C THR A 226 -8.48 9.88 -16.70
N ALA A 227 -9.01 10.00 -17.93
CA ALA A 227 -10.33 9.50 -18.26
C ALA A 227 -10.41 7.98 -18.12
N PHE A 228 -9.41 7.23 -18.61
CA PHE A 228 -9.35 5.78 -18.46
C PHE A 228 -9.24 5.37 -16.99
N ALA A 229 -8.37 6.02 -16.21
CA ALA A 229 -8.25 5.74 -14.78
C ALA A 229 -9.54 6.03 -13.99
N LEU A 230 -10.28 7.08 -14.34
CA LEU A 230 -11.59 7.38 -13.76
C LEU A 230 -12.66 6.36 -14.16
N ASN A 231 -12.65 5.88 -15.42
CA ASN A 231 -13.55 4.78 -15.83
C ASN A 231 -13.27 3.50 -15.03
N VAL A 232 -12.00 3.15 -14.85
CA VAL A 232 -11.61 2.01 -14.01
C VAL A 232 -12.03 2.21 -12.54
N ALA A 233 -11.85 3.42 -12.00
CA ALA A 233 -12.26 3.76 -10.64
C ALA A 233 -13.78 3.59 -10.44
N LEU A 234 -14.58 4.06 -11.40
CA LEU A 234 -16.04 3.87 -11.38
C LEU A 234 -16.44 2.40 -11.50
N ALA A 235 -15.82 1.65 -12.43
CA ALA A 235 -16.11 0.24 -12.62
C ALA A 235 -15.79 -0.58 -11.36
N ALA A 236 -14.67 -0.28 -10.70
CA ALA A 236 -14.29 -0.94 -9.44
C ALA A 236 -15.27 -0.60 -8.30
N ALA A 237 -15.60 0.68 -8.12
CA ALA A 237 -16.53 1.12 -7.08
C ALA A 237 -17.93 0.53 -7.27
N ALA A 238 -18.47 0.56 -8.48
CA ALA A 238 -19.80 0.05 -8.80
C ALA A 238 -19.86 -1.49 -8.80
N GLY A 239 -18.83 -2.16 -9.36
CA GLY A 239 -18.85 -3.60 -9.56
C GLY A 239 -18.62 -4.42 -8.30
N ARG A 240 -17.87 -3.90 -7.31
CA ARG A 240 -17.53 -4.61 -6.06
C ARG A 240 -17.96 -3.88 -4.80
N ASN A 241 -18.55 -2.70 -4.93
CA ASN A 241 -18.92 -1.83 -3.80
C ASN A 241 -17.77 -1.62 -2.79
N VAL A 242 -16.55 -1.42 -3.32
CA VAL A 242 -15.36 -1.17 -2.51
C VAL A 242 -14.99 0.30 -2.54
N GLY A 243 -14.41 0.80 -1.45
CA GLY A 243 -13.90 2.16 -1.41
C GLY A 243 -12.80 2.39 -2.47
N VAL A 244 -12.90 3.48 -3.24
CA VAL A 244 -11.89 3.88 -4.23
C VAL A 244 -11.39 5.28 -3.89
N ALA A 245 -10.07 5.45 -3.72
CA ALA A 245 -9.46 6.74 -3.48
C ALA A 245 -8.73 7.23 -4.75
N VAL A 246 -9.06 8.45 -5.18
CA VAL A 246 -8.42 9.14 -6.31
C VAL A 246 -7.65 10.35 -5.77
N PHE A 247 -6.32 10.27 -5.83
CA PHE A 247 -5.42 11.38 -5.49
C PHE A 247 -5.05 12.11 -6.78
N SER A 248 -5.57 13.31 -6.95
CA SER A 248 -5.36 14.14 -8.14
C SER A 248 -4.43 15.29 -7.83
N LEU A 249 -3.22 15.26 -8.39
CA LEU A 249 -2.20 16.28 -8.20
C LEU A 249 -2.21 17.34 -9.31
N GLU A 250 -2.92 17.09 -10.42
CA GLU A 250 -3.00 17.99 -11.58
C GLU A 250 -4.33 18.72 -11.62
N MET A 251 -5.42 18.05 -11.30
CA MET A 251 -6.79 18.55 -11.49
C MET A 251 -7.51 18.73 -10.18
N ARG A 252 -8.36 19.78 -10.11
CA ARG A 252 -9.24 20.01 -8.95
C ARG A 252 -10.35 18.95 -8.90
N LYS A 253 -10.77 18.62 -7.70
CA LYS A 253 -11.83 17.61 -7.44
C LYS A 253 -13.15 17.94 -8.17
N GLU A 254 -13.53 19.23 -8.25
CA GLU A 254 -14.75 19.64 -8.96
C GLU A 254 -14.67 19.34 -10.46
N GLU A 255 -13.46 19.42 -11.05
CA GLU A 255 -13.27 19.11 -12.47
C GLU A 255 -13.34 17.60 -12.72
N LEU A 256 -12.80 16.79 -11.82
CA LEU A 256 -12.91 15.33 -11.88
C LEU A 256 -14.38 14.89 -11.74
N VAL A 257 -15.11 15.42 -10.76
CA VAL A 257 -16.55 15.13 -10.58
C VAL A 257 -17.35 15.56 -11.81
N ARG A 258 -17.01 16.71 -12.42
CA ARG A 258 -17.65 17.14 -13.66
C ARG A 258 -17.41 16.15 -14.82
N ARG A 259 -16.20 15.62 -14.96
CA ARG A 259 -15.89 14.58 -15.96
C ARG A 259 -16.64 13.28 -15.68
N LEU A 260 -16.71 12.85 -14.43
CA LEU A 260 -17.48 11.68 -14.05
C LEU A 260 -18.97 11.82 -14.36
N LEU A 261 -19.56 12.96 -14.03
CA LEU A 261 -20.96 13.27 -14.35
C LEU A 261 -21.23 13.28 -15.85
N CYS A 262 -20.35 13.94 -16.64
CA CYS A 262 -20.50 13.95 -18.10
C CYS A 262 -20.35 12.54 -18.69
N SER A 263 -19.43 11.74 -18.17
CA SER A 263 -19.20 10.36 -18.60
C SER A 263 -20.42 9.48 -18.35
N GLU A 264 -20.98 9.51 -17.12
CA GLU A 264 -22.12 8.69 -16.76
C GLU A 264 -23.43 9.16 -17.40
N ALA A 265 -23.65 10.46 -17.47
CA ALA A 265 -24.83 11.04 -18.13
C ALA A 265 -24.75 11.01 -19.67
N ARG A 266 -23.59 10.70 -20.26
CA ARG A 266 -23.31 10.82 -21.70
C ARG A 266 -23.69 12.21 -22.24
N VAL A 267 -23.25 13.25 -21.50
CA VAL A 267 -23.45 14.66 -21.85
C VAL A 267 -22.14 15.30 -22.25
N ASP A 268 -22.15 16.10 -23.31
CA ASP A 268 -20.98 16.77 -23.81
C ASP A 268 -20.35 17.70 -22.75
N GLY A 269 -19.08 17.44 -22.44
CA GLY A 269 -18.34 18.19 -21.43
C GLY A 269 -18.07 19.65 -21.84
N GLY A 270 -18.03 19.95 -23.12
CA GLY A 270 -17.93 21.30 -23.66
C GLY A 270 -19.19 22.11 -23.40
N ARG A 271 -20.37 21.50 -23.62
CA ARG A 271 -21.67 22.15 -23.30
C ARG A 271 -21.79 22.42 -21.81
N MET A 272 -21.39 21.45 -20.97
CA MET A 272 -21.41 21.63 -19.51
C MET A 272 -20.47 22.77 -19.07
N ARG A 273 -19.27 22.84 -19.63
CA ARG A 273 -18.30 23.89 -19.33
C ARG A 273 -18.78 25.28 -19.72
N ASN A 274 -19.46 25.38 -20.88
CA ASN A 274 -19.93 26.65 -21.41
C ASN A 274 -21.31 27.04 -20.89
N GLY A 275 -21.94 26.23 -20.03
CA GLY A 275 -23.30 26.48 -19.53
C GLY A 275 -24.41 26.32 -20.58
N MET A 276 -24.13 25.66 -21.71
CA MET A 276 -25.04 25.47 -22.83
C MET A 276 -25.76 24.12 -22.79
N LEU A 277 -26.34 23.82 -21.63
CA LEU A 277 -27.05 22.55 -21.38
C LEU A 277 -28.52 22.68 -21.79
N SER A 278 -29.03 21.71 -22.56
CA SER A 278 -30.44 21.57 -22.83
C SER A 278 -31.20 21.03 -21.61
N THR A 279 -32.52 21.17 -21.60
CA THR A 279 -33.38 20.55 -20.57
C THR A 279 -33.16 19.03 -20.50
N GLN A 280 -32.94 18.38 -21.65
CA GLN A 280 -32.65 16.96 -21.71
C GLN A 280 -31.29 16.61 -21.10
N ASP A 281 -30.26 17.44 -21.35
CA ASP A 281 -28.93 17.25 -20.75
C ASP A 281 -29.02 17.37 -19.22
N TRP A 282 -29.79 18.33 -18.70
CA TRP A 282 -30.07 18.47 -17.29
C TRP A 282 -30.73 17.24 -16.68
N GLN A 283 -31.75 16.69 -17.35
CA GLN A 283 -32.40 15.46 -16.89
C GLN A 283 -31.44 14.28 -16.82
N LYS A 284 -30.58 14.10 -17.85
CA LYS A 284 -29.56 13.05 -17.85
C LYS A 284 -28.54 13.23 -16.73
N LEU A 285 -28.06 14.46 -16.51
CA LEU A 285 -27.11 14.77 -15.43
C LEU A 285 -27.71 14.48 -14.05
N MET A 286 -28.97 14.89 -13.82
CA MET A 286 -29.65 14.61 -12.55
C MET A 286 -29.90 13.12 -12.35
N GLY A 287 -30.20 12.38 -13.43
CA GLY A 287 -30.33 10.93 -13.38
C GLY A 287 -29.04 10.20 -13.05
N ALA A 288 -27.90 10.71 -13.54
CA ALA A 288 -26.58 10.13 -13.25
C ALA A 288 -26.04 10.53 -11.86
N ALA A 289 -26.46 11.68 -11.32
CA ALA A 289 -25.98 12.19 -10.04
C ALA A 289 -26.34 11.28 -8.87
N GLY A 290 -27.56 10.72 -8.83
CA GLY A 290 -28.01 9.82 -7.76
C GLY A 290 -27.08 8.61 -7.61
N PRO A 291 -26.94 7.74 -8.63
CA PRO A 291 -26.04 6.58 -8.57
C PRO A 291 -24.60 6.94 -8.24
N LEU A 292 -24.08 8.08 -8.75
CA LEU A 292 -22.72 8.50 -8.45
C LEU A 292 -22.52 8.91 -6.98
N THR A 293 -23.53 9.49 -6.35
CA THR A 293 -23.46 9.90 -4.94
C THR A 293 -23.41 8.72 -3.99
N ASP A 294 -23.96 7.59 -4.40
CA ASP A 294 -24.02 6.37 -3.57
C ASP A 294 -22.72 5.54 -3.67
N LEU A 295 -21.83 5.85 -4.63
CA LEU A 295 -20.56 5.13 -4.78
C LEU A 295 -19.55 5.53 -3.70
N PRO A 296 -18.82 4.58 -3.13
CA PRO A 296 -17.75 4.84 -2.15
C PRO A 296 -16.48 5.36 -2.84
N LEU A 297 -16.59 6.52 -3.53
CA LEU A 297 -15.51 7.17 -4.27
C LEU A 297 -15.03 8.41 -3.52
N PHE A 298 -13.75 8.44 -3.16
CA PHE A 298 -13.10 9.50 -2.41
C PHE A 298 -12.10 10.23 -3.29
N ILE A 299 -12.18 11.55 -3.39
CA ILE A 299 -11.30 12.36 -4.23
C ILE A 299 -10.53 13.34 -3.34
N ASP A 300 -9.20 13.33 -3.49
CA ASP A 300 -8.29 14.24 -2.82
C ASP A 300 -7.47 15.00 -3.86
N ASP A 301 -7.53 16.33 -3.84
CA ASP A 301 -6.81 17.23 -4.74
C ASP A 301 -5.72 18.04 -4.03
N THR A 302 -5.20 17.52 -2.93
CA THR A 302 -4.09 18.15 -2.19
C THR A 302 -2.87 18.27 -3.08
N ALA A 303 -2.43 19.50 -3.34
CA ALA A 303 -1.23 19.75 -4.15
C ALA A 303 0.04 19.30 -3.42
N ALA A 304 1.05 18.88 -4.19
CA ALA A 304 2.36 18.46 -3.67
C ALA A 304 2.32 17.37 -2.58
N LEU A 305 1.37 16.43 -2.71
CA LEU A 305 1.19 15.31 -1.77
C LEU A 305 2.48 14.46 -1.69
N THR A 306 2.97 14.25 -0.47
CA THR A 306 4.07 13.31 -0.22
C THR A 306 3.56 11.87 -0.18
N VAL A 307 4.45 10.90 -0.47
CA VAL A 307 4.08 9.48 -0.37
C VAL A 307 3.65 9.11 1.04
N THR A 308 4.28 9.70 2.06
CA THR A 308 3.94 9.46 3.47
C THR A 308 2.53 9.95 3.80
N ALA A 309 2.16 11.15 3.37
CA ALA A 309 0.82 11.69 3.58
C ALA A 309 -0.25 10.88 2.82
N LEU A 310 0.02 10.49 1.55
CA LEU A 310 -0.86 9.60 0.79
C LEU A 310 -1.08 8.27 1.53
N ARG A 311 -0.02 7.70 2.06
CA ARG A 311 -0.04 6.43 2.80
C ARG A 311 -0.88 6.53 4.08
N GLY A 312 -0.75 7.64 4.83
CA GLY A 312 -1.59 7.93 6.00
C GLY A 312 -3.07 8.01 5.66
N LYS A 313 -3.42 8.79 4.61
CA LYS A 313 -4.80 8.94 4.11
C LYS A 313 -5.37 7.60 3.60
N ALA A 314 -4.60 6.81 2.84
CA ALA A 314 -5.04 5.51 2.32
C ALA A 314 -5.31 4.50 3.45
N ARG A 315 -4.48 4.45 4.50
CA ARG A 315 -4.71 3.61 5.69
C ARG A 315 -6.00 3.99 6.41
N ARG A 316 -6.22 5.28 6.60
CA ARG A 316 -7.43 5.78 7.23
C ARG A 316 -8.67 5.38 6.43
N LEU A 317 -8.67 5.60 5.11
CA LEU A 317 -9.77 5.20 4.24
C LEU A 317 -9.98 3.67 4.23
N LYS A 318 -8.90 2.87 4.31
CA LYS A 318 -9.00 1.41 4.43
C LYS A 318 -9.71 0.99 5.71
N SER A 319 -9.40 1.64 6.84
CA SER A 319 -10.00 1.34 8.13
C SER A 319 -11.45 1.82 8.26
N GLU A 320 -11.76 3.01 7.72
CA GLU A 320 -13.08 3.65 7.89
C GLU A 320 -14.10 3.22 6.83
N HIS A 321 -13.64 2.97 5.59
CA HIS A 321 -14.50 2.81 4.42
C HIS A 321 -14.19 1.57 3.56
N GLY A 322 -13.30 0.67 4.00
CA GLY A 322 -13.03 -0.55 3.25
C GLY A 322 -12.38 -0.27 1.89
N LEU A 323 -11.32 0.59 1.86
CA LEU A 323 -10.61 0.94 0.63
C LEU A 323 -10.16 -0.31 -0.12
N GLY A 324 -10.51 -0.41 -1.42
CA GLY A 324 -10.15 -1.50 -2.32
C GLY A 324 -9.27 -1.09 -3.49
N LEU A 325 -9.16 0.21 -3.82
CA LEU A 325 -8.36 0.72 -4.93
C LEU A 325 -7.82 2.12 -4.60
N VAL A 326 -6.57 2.35 -4.97
CA VAL A 326 -5.95 3.69 -4.98
C VAL A 326 -5.59 4.08 -6.40
N VAL A 327 -5.93 5.30 -6.81
CA VAL A 327 -5.53 5.91 -8.08
C VAL A 327 -4.74 7.18 -7.79
N VAL A 328 -3.59 7.37 -8.44
CA VAL A 328 -2.70 8.54 -8.30
C VAL A 328 -2.49 9.20 -9.66
N ASP A 329 -2.93 10.44 -9.82
CA ASP A 329 -2.81 11.21 -11.06
C ASP A 329 -1.96 12.48 -10.82
N TYR A 330 -0.68 12.55 -11.20
CA TYR A 330 0.22 11.56 -11.75
C TYR A 330 1.56 11.57 -10.96
N LEU A 331 2.33 10.48 -11.08
CA LEU A 331 3.56 10.23 -10.31
C LEU A 331 4.55 11.38 -10.29
N GLN A 332 4.76 12.02 -11.45
CA GLN A 332 5.74 13.09 -11.61
C GLN A 332 5.37 14.38 -10.87
N LEU A 333 4.22 14.51 -10.24
CA LEU A 333 3.87 15.66 -9.37
C LEU A 333 4.02 15.34 -7.89
N MET A 334 4.24 14.08 -7.52
CA MET A 334 4.50 13.69 -6.15
C MET A 334 5.88 14.15 -5.68
N ARG A 335 6.02 14.27 -4.35
CA ARG A 335 7.30 14.52 -3.68
C ARG A 335 7.69 13.31 -2.83
N SER A 336 8.98 12.95 -2.81
CA SER A 336 9.47 11.82 -2.01
C SER A 336 9.50 12.10 -0.51
N GLY A 337 9.56 13.36 -0.09
CA GLY A 337 9.76 13.75 1.31
C GLY A 337 11.23 13.72 1.76
N THR A 338 12.14 13.20 0.94
CA THR A 338 13.59 13.20 1.16
C THR A 338 14.28 14.08 0.12
N LYS A 339 15.43 14.71 0.50
CA LYS A 339 16.26 15.42 -0.47
C LYS A 339 16.96 14.40 -1.38
N ASN A 340 16.51 14.32 -2.61
CA ASN A 340 17.12 13.47 -3.64
C ASN A 340 17.98 14.32 -4.58
N ASP A 341 19.11 13.77 -5.04
CA ASP A 341 20.07 14.45 -5.91
C ASP A 341 19.60 14.53 -7.38
N SER A 342 18.65 13.66 -7.76
CA SER A 342 18.08 13.65 -9.12
C SER A 342 16.59 13.31 -9.14
N ARG A 343 15.90 13.81 -10.18
CA ARG A 343 14.47 13.52 -10.41
C ARG A 343 14.21 12.02 -10.64
N GLU A 344 15.13 11.32 -11.27
CA GLU A 344 15.03 9.87 -11.50
C GLU A 344 15.05 9.09 -10.18
N GLN A 345 15.90 9.49 -9.23
CA GLN A 345 15.95 8.87 -7.90
C GLN A 345 14.66 9.13 -7.13
N GLU A 346 14.13 10.34 -7.20
CA GLU A 346 12.85 10.71 -6.56
C GLU A 346 11.69 9.86 -7.10
N ILE A 347 11.57 9.72 -8.42
CA ILE A 347 10.55 8.87 -9.05
C ILE A 347 10.73 7.39 -8.67
N SER A 348 11.97 6.92 -8.57
CA SER A 348 12.29 5.56 -8.14
C SER A 348 11.86 5.29 -6.70
N GLU A 349 12.05 6.25 -5.82
CA GLU A 349 11.62 6.14 -4.42
C GLU A 349 10.08 6.16 -4.30
N ILE A 350 9.41 7.03 -5.05
CA ILE A 350 7.95 7.11 -5.12
C ILE A 350 7.39 5.78 -5.61
N SER A 351 7.91 5.23 -6.71
CA SER A 351 7.46 3.95 -7.29
C SER A 351 7.56 2.80 -6.29
N ARG A 352 8.73 2.63 -5.65
CA ARG A 352 8.94 1.62 -4.60
C ARG A 352 7.99 1.80 -3.43
N SER A 353 7.76 3.04 -3.03
CA SER A 353 6.87 3.35 -1.91
C SER A 353 5.40 3.05 -2.23
N LEU A 354 4.94 3.31 -3.45
CA LEU A 354 3.60 2.93 -3.91
C LEU A 354 3.44 1.42 -4.03
N LYS A 355 4.47 0.70 -4.50
CA LYS A 355 4.49 -0.77 -4.48
C LYS A 355 4.44 -1.33 -3.05
N ALA A 356 5.16 -0.70 -2.12
CA ALA A 356 5.10 -1.08 -0.72
C ALA A 356 3.71 -0.82 -0.12
N LEU A 357 3.05 0.29 -0.49
CA LEU A 357 1.69 0.61 -0.09
C LEU A 357 0.68 -0.43 -0.59
N ALA A 358 0.77 -0.81 -1.88
CA ALA A 358 -0.09 -1.85 -2.46
C ALA A 358 0.01 -3.16 -1.67
N LYS A 359 1.23 -3.60 -1.34
CA LYS A 359 1.47 -4.80 -0.53
C LYS A 359 0.98 -4.66 0.92
N GLU A 360 1.17 -3.49 1.51
CA GLU A 360 0.80 -3.24 2.90
C GLU A 360 -0.70 -3.29 3.13
N LEU A 361 -1.46 -2.68 2.22
CA LEU A 361 -2.91 -2.61 2.31
C LEU A 361 -3.61 -3.78 1.62
N ASP A 362 -2.85 -4.62 0.89
CA ASP A 362 -3.34 -5.70 0.04
C ASP A 362 -4.46 -5.21 -0.92
N ILE A 363 -4.16 -4.12 -1.63
CA ILE A 363 -5.04 -3.52 -2.65
C ILE A 363 -4.24 -3.17 -3.90
N PRO A 364 -4.87 -3.13 -5.09
CA PRO A 364 -4.24 -2.55 -6.27
C PRO A 364 -4.02 -1.04 -6.11
N VAL A 365 -2.88 -0.58 -6.63
CA VAL A 365 -2.55 0.84 -6.74
C VAL A 365 -2.31 1.16 -8.20
N ILE A 366 -3.11 2.05 -8.77
CA ILE A 366 -2.94 2.60 -10.12
C ILE A 366 -2.19 3.92 -10.00
N ALA A 367 -1.10 4.06 -10.75
CA ALA A 367 -0.38 5.31 -10.85
C ALA A 367 -0.27 5.74 -12.31
N LEU A 368 -0.65 6.99 -12.59
CA LEU A 368 -0.54 7.55 -13.93
C LEU A 368 0.87 8.05 -14.18
N SER A 369 1.36 7.88 -15.41
CA SER A 369 2.68 8.35 -15.84
C SER A 369 2.61 9.02 -17.19
N GLN A 370 3.36 10.08 -17.36
CA GLN A 370 3.53 10.73 -18.65
C GLN A 370 4.72 10.13 -19.40
N LEU A 371 4.54 9.86 -20.70
CA LEU A 371 5.59 9.35 -21.57
C LEU A 371 6.50 10.46 -22.08
N ASN A 372 7.75 10.11 -22.39
CA ASN A 372 8.70 10.99 -23.03
C ASN A 372 8.22 11.45 -24.41
N ARG A 373 8.64 12.65 -24.83
CA ARG A 373 8.32 13.22 -26.16
C ARG A 373 8.92 12.42 -27.33
N GLY A 374 9.88 11.55 -27.07
CA GLY A 374 10.51 10.69 -28.05
C GLY A 374 9.54 9.83 -28.87
N VAL A 375 8.39 9.46 -28.28
CA VAL A 375 7.31 8.73 -28.98
C VAL A 375 6.83 9.50 -30.23
N GLU A 376 6.68 10.83 -30.13
CA GLU A 376 6.17 11.69 -31.23
C GLU A 376 7.20 11.86 -32.33
N THR A 377 8.49 11.85 -31.98
CA THR A 377 9.60 12.08 -32.93
C THR A 377 10.17 10.79 -33.50
N ARG A 378 9.71 9.61 -33.06
CA ARG A 378 10.13 8.31 -33.56
C ARG A 378 9.92 8.23 -35.08
N PRO A 379 10.94 7.82 -35.87
CA PRO A 379 10.78 7.61 -37.32
C PRO A 379 9.80 6.42 -37.55
N GLY A 380 9.00 6.56 -38.64
CA GLY A 380 7.99 5.53 -38.96
C GLY A 380 6.55 5.98 -38.70
N LYS A 381 5.59 5.16 -39.18
CA LYS A 381 4.15 5.42 -39.02
C LYS A 381 3.62 4.95 -37.65
N ASP A 382 4.25 3.94 -37.06
CA ASP A 382 3.80 3.39 -35.78
C ASP A 382 4.30 4.25 -34.62
N LYS A 383 3.37 4.92 -33.97
CA LYS A 383 3.58 5.77 -32.78
C LYS A 383 3.08 5.10 -31.49
N ARG A 384 2.87 3.77 -31.52
CA ARG A 384 2.49 3.05 -30.30
C ARG A 384 3.57 3.16 -29.24
N PRO A 385 3.20 3.46 -28.02
CA PRO A 385 4.14 3.51 -26.91
C PRO A 385 4.77 2.14 -26.61
N GLN A 386 6.01 2.16 -26.16
CA GLN A 386 6.79 0.98 -25.75
C GLN A 386 7.36 1.22 -24.35
N LEU A 387 7.81 0.15 -23.68
CA LEU A 387 8.43 0.24 -22.35
C LEU A 387 9.62 1.22 -22.31
N ALA A 388 10.39 1.26 -23.39
CA ALA A 388 11.51 2.21 -23.54
C ALA A 388 11.10 3.70 -23.48
N ASP A 389 9.82 4.02 -23.70
CA ASP A 389 9.31 5.40 -23.65
C ASP A 389 9.07 5.89 -22.21
N LEU A 390 9.16 4.99 -21.23
CA LEU A 390 9.21 5.27 -19.78
C LEU A 390 10.63 5.62 -19.28
N ARG A 391 11.60 5.90 -20.14
CA ARG A 391 13.04 5.94 -19.91
C ARG A 391 13.57 6.87 -18.83
N GLU A 392 12.84 7.90 -18.44
CA GLU A 392 13.19 8.71 -17.24
C GLU A 392 12.80 8.02 -15.93
N SER A 393 12.30 6.79 -16.01
CA SER A 393 11.69 6.06 -14.92
C SER A 393 11.95 4.55 -15.04
N GLY A 394 13.19 4.13 -15.32
CA GLY A 394 13.55 2.71 -15.40
C GLY A 394 13.17 1.91 -14.14
N ALA A 395 13.11 2.57 -12.99
CA ALA A 395 12.63 1.97 -11.75
C ALA A 395 11.11 1.68 -11.80
N ILE A 396 10.29 2.54 -12.42
CA ILE A 396 8.85 2.27 -12.58
C ILE A 396 8.65 0.97 -13.35
N GLU A 397 9.44 0.76 -14.42
CA GLU A 397 9.37 -0.47 -15.20
C GLU A 397 9.70 -1.71 -14.34
N GLN A 398 10.69 -1.62 -13.46
CA GLN A 398 11.05 -2.75 -12.58
C GLN A 398 10.03 -3.01 -11.49
N ASP A 399 9.52 -1.97 -10.84
CA ASP A 399 8.64 -2.06 -9.67
C ASP A 399 7.21 -2.43 -10.04
N ALA A 400 6.71 -1.98 -11.21
CA ALA A 400 5.35 -2.23 -11.68
C ALA A 400 5.10 -3.71 -11.99
N ASP A 401 3.93 -4.21 -11.60
CA ASP A 401 3.46 -5.56 -11.95
C ASP A 401 2.77 -5.56 -13.31
N VAL A 402 2.04 -4.47 -13.61
CA VAL A 402 1.36 -4.27 -14.90
C VAL A 402 1.66 -2.87 -15.41
N ILE A 403 1.97 -2.76 -16.70
CA ILE A 403 2.13 -1.48 -17.40
C ILE A 403 1.20 -1.45 -18.59
N MET A 404 0.31 -0.46 -18.61
CA MET A 404 -0.66 -0.23 -19.66
C MET A 404 -0.38 1.11 -20.32
N PHE A 405 -0.44 1.15 -21.66
CA PHE A 405 -0.35 2.39 -22.42
C PHE A 405 -1.70 2.72 -23.02
N VAL A 406 -2.11 3.97 -22.89
CA VAL A 406 -3.29 4.51 -23.58
C VAL A 406 -2.84 5.15 -24.88
N TYR A 407 -3.34 4.61 -25.98
CA TYR A 407 -3.00 5.07 -27.33
C TYR A 407 -4.27 5.31 -28.15
N ARG A 408 -4.26 6.40 -28.91
CA ARG A 408 -5.35 6.78 -29.83
C ARG A 408 -4.76 7.04 -31.20
N PRO A 409 -4.90 6.11 -32.15
CA PRO A 409 -4.31 6.21 -33.48
C PRO A 409 -4.81 7.46 -34.26
N GLU A 410 -6.07 7.87 -34.07
CA GLU A 410 -6.64 9.06 -34.68
C GLU A 410 -5.84 10.35 -34.46
N VAL A 411 -5.09 10.44 -33.37
CA VAL A 411 -4.31 11.64 -33.00
C VAL A 411 -3.10 11.80 -33.91
N TYR A 412 -2.55 10.70 -34.44
CA TYR A 412 -1.38 10.67 -35.31
C TYR A 412 -1.70 10.42 -36.75
N ALA A 413 -2.94 10.04 -37.06
CA ALA A 413 -3.40 9.74 -38.42
C ALA A 413 -3.54 11.02 -39.28
N LYS A 414 -3.33 10.88 -40.60
CA LYS A 414 -3.62 11.91 -41.59
C LYS A 414 -5.13 12.00 -41.86
N ASP A 415 -5.58 13.12 -42.45
CA ASP A 415 -7.00 13.49 -42.51
C ASP A 415 -7.94 12.39 -43.03
N GLU A 416 -7.57 11.62 -44.03
CA GLU A 416 -8.40 10.53 -44.58
C GLU A 416 -8.46 9.32 -43.64
N GLU A 417 -7.32 8.91 -43.07
CA GLU A 417 -7.23 7.80 -42.09
C GLU A 417 -7.87 8.20 -40.75
N ARG A 418 -7.82 9.48 -40.40
CA ARG A 418 -8.37 10.02 -39.15
C ARG A 418 -9.87 9.82 -39.02
N GLN A 419 -10.62 9.93 -40.11
CA GLN A 419 -12.07 9.69 -40.09
C GLN A 419 -12.39 8.23 -39.83
N GLN A 420 -11.62 7.30 -40.40
CA GLN A 420 -11.79 5.85 -40.20
C GLN A 420 -11.42 5.41 -38.78
N LEU A 421 -10.46 6.07 -38.17
CA LEU A 421 -9.94 5.77 -36.84
C LEU A 421 -10.63 6.57 -35.71
N ARG A 422 -11.65 7.36 -36.06
CA ARG A 422 -12.32 8.21 -35.09
C ARG A 422 -12.96 7.42 -33.98
N GLY A 423 -12.52 7.71 -32.76
CA GLY A 423 -13.02 7.07 -31.56
C GLY A 423 -12.37 5.70 -31.27
N LEU A 424 -11.45 5.20 -32.10
CA LEU A 424 -10.66 4.03 -31.77
C LEU A 424 -9.62 4.38 -30.70
N ALA A 425 -9.53 3.56 -29.66
CA ALA A 425 -8.48 3.62 -28.67
C ALA A 425 -7.93 2.23 -28.42
N GLU A 426 -6.66 2.18 -28.07
CA GLU A 426 -5.95 0.95 -27.72
C GLU A 426 -5.39 1.07 -26.31
N ILE A 427 -5.69 0.06 -25.48
CA ILE A 427 -5.03 -0.15 -24.19
C ILE A 427 -3.99 -1.26 -24.43
N ILE A 428 -2.72 -0.84 -24.48
CA ILE A 428 -1.59 -1.73 -24.77
C ILE A 428 -1.03 -2.21 -23.43
N VAL A 429 -1.18 -3.48 -23.12
CA VAL A 429 -0.56 -4.12 -21.95
C VAL A 429 0.87 -4.48 -22.34
N GLY A 430 1.81 -3.58 -22.05
CA GLY A 430 3.23 -3.74 -22.41
C GLY A 430 4.02 -4.58 -21.43
N LYS A 431 3.54 -4.72 -20.20
CA LYS A 431 4.12 -5.57 -19.15
C LYS A 431 3.02 -6.13 -18.27
N GLN A 432 3.12 -7.42 -17.98
CA GLN A 432 2.29 -8.10 -16.99
C GLN A 432 3.07 -9.26 -16.36
N ARG A 433 3.26 -9.24 -15.01
CA ARG A 433 3.99 -10.31 -14.33
C ARG A 433 3.24 -11.63 -14.26
N SER A 434 1.91 -11.55 -14.21
CA SER A 434 1.05 -12.71 -13.92
C SER A 434 0.12 -13.07 -15.08
N GLY A 435 0.44 -12.62 -16.33
CA GLY A 435 -0.40 -12.90 -17.49
C GLY A 435 0.23 -12.45 -18.82
N PRO A 436 -0.50 -12.54 -19.92
CA PRO A 436 -0.01 -12.17 -21.24
C PRO A 436 0.05 -10.65 -21.44
N THR A 437 0.90 -10.21 -22.35
CA THR A 437 0.89 -8.87 -22.92
C THR A 437 0.05 -8.85 -24.20
N GLY A 438 -0.39 -7.67 -24.63
CA GLY A 438 -1.20 -7.55 -25.86
C GLY A 438 -1.92 -6.22 -25.97
N ILE A 439 -2.80 -6.11 -26.95
CA ILE A 439 -3.55 -4.90 -27.25
C ILE A 439 -5.04 -5.17 -27.08
N VAL A 440 -5.67 -4.36 -26.24
CA VAL A 440 -7.13 -4.33 -26.09
C VAL A 440 -7.66 -3.12 -26.81
N ARG A 441 -8.47 -3.32 -27.87
CA ARG A 441 -9.15 -2.27 -28.59
C ARG A 441 -10.44 -1.90 -27.88
N CYS A 442 -10.70 -0.59 -27.75
CA CYS A 442 -11.89 -0.04 -27.12
C CYS A 442 -12.35 1.22 -27.85
N LYS A 443 -13.54 1.68 -27.54
CA LYS A 443 -14.10 2.91 -28.09
C LYS A 443 -13.91 4.07 -27.13
N PHE A 444 -13.39 5.18 -27.61
CA PHE A 444 -13.25 6.42 -26.85
C PHE A 444 -14.21 7.48 -27.36
N PHE A 445 -15.10 7.93 -26.50
CA PHE A 445 -16.03 9.03 -26.79
C PHE A 445 -15.43 10.33 -26.28
N HIS A 446 -14.96 11.14 -27.21
CA HIS A 446 -14.30 12.40 -26.91
C HIS A 446 -15.23 13.40 -26.20
N GLU A 447 -16.50 13.42 -26.59
CA GLU A 447 -17.51 14.37 -26.15
C GLU A 447 -17.74 14.31 -24.63
N PHE A 448 -17.71 13.10 -24.07
CA PHE A 448 -17.89 12.86 -22.62
C PHE A 448 -16.75 12.09 -21.96
N THR A 449 -15.61 12.00 -22.66
CA THR A 449 -14.33 11.45 -22.15
C THR A 449 -14.45 10.06 -21.52
N ARG A 450 -15.13 9.14 -22.24
CA ARG A 450 -15.43 7.78 -21.75
C ARG A 450 -14.83 6.73 -22.66
N PHE A 451 -14.29 5.67 -22.03
CA PHE A 451 -13.90 4.44 -22.72
C PHE A 451 -15.01 3.40 -22.56
N GLU A 452 -15.36 2.69 -23.63
CA GLU A 452 -16.36 1.62 -23.64
C GLU A 452 -15.84 0.41 -24.41
N ASN A 453 -16.44 -0.76 -24.15
CA ASN A 453 -16.18 -1.94 -24.94
C ASN A 453 -16.51 -1.67 -26.42
N LEU A 454 -15.72 -2.24 -27.30
CA LEU A 454 -15.98 -2.18 -28.73
C LEU A 454 -17.15 -3.12 -29.05
N ALA A 455 -18.10 -2.68 -29.86
CA ALA A 455 -19.16 -3.55 -30.36
C ALA A 455 -18.58 -4.53 -31.39
N ASP A 456 -19.17 -5.73 -31.45
CA ASP A 456 -18.77 -6.74 -32.45
C ASP A 456 -18.90 -6.19 -33.87
N GLY A 457 -17.83 -6.32 -34.67
CA GLY A 457 -17.78 -5.79 -36.04
C GLY A 457 -17.33 -4.34 -36.18
N GLU A 458 -17.22 -3.56 -35.12
CA GLU A 458 -16.62 -2.21 -35.18
C GLU A 458 -15.10 -2.31 -35.41
N PHE A 459 -14.61 -1.64 -36.46
CA PHE A 459 -13.19 -1.60 -36.87
C PHE A 459 -12.62 -2.97 -37.35
N GLU A 460 -13.47 -3.88 -37.88
CA GLU A 460 -13.02 -5.05 -38.64
C GLU A 460 -12.26 -4.60 -39.89
N GLY A 461 -10.96 -4.79 -39.90
CA GLY A 461 -10.07 -4.37 -41.01
C GLY A 461 -8.97 -3.40 -40.58
N TYR A 462 -8.99 -2.90 -39.35
CA TYR A 462 -7.84 -2.22 -38.79
C TYR A 462 -6.83 -3.26 -38.31
N ASP A 463 -5.91 -3.62 -39.21
CA ASP A 463 -4.78 -4.49 -38.91
C ASP A 463 -3.68 -3.67 -38.24
N GLY A 464 -3.85 -3.48 -36.95
CA GLY A 464 -2.87 -2.75 -36.14
C GLY A 464 -1.70 -3.59 -35.71
N GLY A 465 -1.13 -4.43 -36.56
CA GLY A 465 0.07 -5.25 -36.33
C GLY A 465 0.19 -5.81 -34.92
N ASP A 466 0.18 -7.12 -34.76
CA ASP A 466 0.49 -7.74 -33.48
C ASP A 466 1.88 -7.29 -33.03
N VAL A 467 1.98 -6.85 -31.77
CA VAL A 467 3.28 -6.57 -31.15
C VAL A 467 3.87 -7.93 -30.77
N GLU A 468 4.88 -8.39 -31.57
CA GLU A 468 5.75 -9.51 -31.17
C GLU A 468 6.56 -9.21 -29.90
#